data_df4bd5962669b38312b9dd9a4e67dd7a
#
_entry.id   df4bd5962669b38312b9dd9a4e67dd7a
#
_cell.length_a   1.000
_cell.length_b   1.000
_cell.length_c   1.000
_cell.angle_alpha   90.00
_cell.angle_beta   90.00
_cell.angle_gamma   90.00
#
_symmetry.space_group_name_H-M   'P 1'
#
loop_
_entity.id
_entity.type
_entity.pdbx_description
1 polymer ?
#
loop_
_entity_poly.entity_id
_entity_poly.type
_entity_poly.pdbx_seq_one_letter_code
_entity_poly.pdbx_strand_id
1 'polypeptide(L)'
;MNNMKKLWALLLALAMTFSLAACGGSSDEEAATVDQTTEEEVPGDTAPESDLAYVQDKGTLVIGITEFEPMDYQDADGNWIGFDADMAAAFAESLGVTPEFQIIDWDNKVMELDGKTIDVVWNGMTLTDEVTSAMDCSNAYCNNAQIVILPADVADQYPDAASMADLTFAVESGSAGQEQAEANGFTYTEVVDQATAVLEVASGTADAAIIDSLMAAAMVGEGTSYDQLTYTIELNSEEYGVGFRQGSDLVDLLNQFFVDSYADGTLMEIAETYGVQAAIIPQE
;
A
#
# COMPACT_ATOMS: atom_id res chain seq x y z
N MET A 1 28.07 38.38 -23.36
CA MET A 1 27.51 39.06 -24.57
C MET A 1 26.18 38.43 -24.83
N ASN A 2 25.21 39.10 -24.33
CA ASN A 2 24.13 39.85 -24.99
C ASN A 2 23.04 38.98 -25.60
N ASN A 3 21.91 39.05 -24.88
CA ASN A 3 20.63 39.72 -25.26
C ASN A 3 19.77 38.86 -26.21
N MET A 4 18.51 38.68 -25.96
CA MET A 4 17.37 39.61 -25.81
C MET A 4 16.12 38.78 -25.37
N LYS A 5 15.45 38.97 -24.35
CA LYS A 5 14.29 39.83 -24.00
C LYS A 5 13.34 40.14 -25.19
N LYS A 6 12.09 39.72 -25.03
CA LYS A 6 10.81 40.46 -25.08
C LYS A 6 9.71 39.50 -25.53
N LEU A 7 8.74 39.18 -24.69
CA LEU A 7 7.52 39.94 -24.40
C LEU A 7 6.56 40.00 -25.60
N TRP A 8 5.41 39.32 -25.48
CA TRP A 8 4.13 39.83 -25.99
C TRP A 8 2.99 39.23 -25.16
N ALA A 9 2.41 40.10 -24.33
CA ALA A 9 1.09 39.94 -23.77
C ALA A 9 0.11 40.63 -24.71
N LEU A 10 -1.04 40.04 -24.95
CA LEU A 10 -2.20 40.77 -25.45
C LEU A 10 -3.50 40.15 -24.90
N LEU A 11 -4.12 40.92 -24.05
CA LEU A 11 -5.52 40.87 -23.64
C LEU A 11 -6.44 41.09 -24.84
N LEU A 12 -7.60 40.41 -24.85
CA LEU A 12 -8.83 40.97 -25.38
C LEU A 12 -10.05 40.41 -24.63
N ALA A 13 -10.64 41.29 -23.83
CA ALA A 13 -11.98 41.19 -23.30
C ALA A 13 -12.95 41.83 -24.28
N LEU A 14 -14.18 41.30 -24.41
CA LEU A 14 -15.41 42.00 -24.86
C LEU A 14 -16.47 40.90 -25.14
N ALA A 15 -17.71 40.95 -24.83
CA ALA A 15 -18.61 41.84 -24.09
C ALA A 15 -19.94 41.10 -24.00
N MET A 16 -20.65 41.30 -22.94
CA MET A 16 -22.06 40.93 -22.75
C MET A 16 -22.96 41.67 -23.73
N THR A 17 -24.01 41.01 -24.23
CA THR A 17 -25.24 41.73 -24.58
C THR A 17 -26.44 40.97 -24.06
N PHE A 18 -27.08 41.61 -23.09
CA PHE A 18 -28.45 41.39 -22.67
C PHE A 18 -29.42 41.83 -23.78
N SER A 19 -30.48 41.10 -23.98
CA SER A 19 -31.72 41.64 -24.53
C SER A 19 -32.92 40.99 -23.86
N LEU A 20 -33.52 41.75 -22.95
CA LEU A 20 -34.89 41.58 -22.54
C LEU A 20 -35.79 42.25 -23.61
N ALA A 21 -36.84 41.57 -24.00
CA ALA A 21 -38.03 42.23 -24.53
C ALA A 21 -39.27 41.48 -24.01
N ALA A 22 -40.07 42.20 -23.25
CA ALA A 22 -41.35 41.81 -22.69
C ALA A 22 -42.49 42.32 -23.55
N CYS A 23 -43.68 41.79 -23.24
CA CYS A 23 -45.07 42.21 -23.66
C CYS A 23 -45.55 41.56 -24.94
N GLY A 24 -46.64 40.81 -24.95
CA GLY A 24 -47.92 40.93 -24.27
C GLY A 24 -49.04 40.80 -25.30
N GLY A 25 -50.07 40.00 -25.04
CA GLY A 25 -51.33 40.06 -25.87
C GLY A 25 -51.98 38.69 -26.03
N SER A 26 -53.10 38.53 -25.32
CA SER A 26 -54.02 37.40 -25.28
C SER A 26 -54.75 37.14 -26.59
N SER A 27 -55.07 35.85 -26.82
CA SER A 27 -56.47 35.35 -27.00
C SER A 27 -56.48 33.93 -27.55
N ASP A 28 -57.12 33.04 -26.82
CA ASP A 28 -57.98 31.89 -27.14
C ASP A 28 -57.74 31.08 -28.44
N GLU A 29 -57.54 29.79 -28.35
CA GLU A 29 -58.46 28.68 -28.63
C GLU A 29 -57.76 27.33 -28.72
N GLU A 30 -58.31 26.36 -27.96
CA GLU A 30 -58.50 24.93 -28.17
C GLU A 30 -57.30 23.97 -28.47
N ALA A 31 -57.08 23.14 -27.48
CA ALA A 31 -56.98 21.68 -27.45
C ALA A 31 -56.20 20.91 -28.54
N ALA A 32 -55.06 20.40 -28.15
CA ALA A 32 -54.68 19.01 -28.45
C ALA A 32 -53.69 18.53 -27.36
N THR A 33 -54.17 17.69 -26.48
CA THR A 33 -53.36 16.88 -25.55
C THR A 33 -52.42 15.96 -26.34
N VAL A 34 -51.13 16.23 -26.27
CA VAL A 34 -50.09 15.22 -26.50
C VAL A 34 -49.33 15.07 -25.21
N ASP A 35 -49.67 14.00 -24.54
CA ASP A 35 -48.96 13.48 -23.37
C ASP A 35 -47.55 13.09 -23.83
N GLN A 36 -46.55 13.99 -23.63
CA GLN A 36 -45.14 13.65 -23.65
C GLN A 36 -44.75 13.42 -22.22
N THR A 37 -44.86 12.19 -21.79
CA THR A 37 -44.15 11.67 -20.64
C THR A 37 -42.65 11.81 -20.95
N THR A 38 -42.05 12.87 -20.45
CA THR A 38 -40.63 12.99 -20.30
C THR A 38 -40.27 11.96 -19.22
N GLU A 39 -39.82 10.80 -19.63
CA GLU A 39 -39.06 9.92 -18.73
C GLU A 39 -37.84 10.75 -18.31
N GLU A 40 -37.85 11.25 -17.08
CA GLU A 40 -36.63 11.60 -16.37
C GLU A 40 -35.82 10.32 -16.29
N GLU A 41 -34.77 10.21 -17.09
CA GLU A 41 -33.70 9.24 -16.84
C GLU A 41 -33.18 9.54 -15.42
N VAL A 42 -33.58 8.70 -14.48
CA VAL A 42 -32.93 8.55 -13.19
C VAL A 42 -31.48 8.21 -13.53
N PRO A 43 -30.46 8.98 -13.03
CA PRO A 43 -29.08 8.57 -13.20
C PRO A 43 -28.97 7.14 -12.69
N GLY A 44 -28.73 6.22 -13.61
CA GLY A 44 -28.57 4.82 -13.28
C GLY A 44 -27.47 4.69 -12.24
N ASP A 45 -27.74 3.86 -11.25
CA ASP A 45 -26.75 3.28 -10.36
C ASP A 45 -25.62 2.73 -11.26
N THR A 46 -24.57 3.51 -11.46
CA THR A 46 -23.40 3.04 -12.20
C THR A 46 -22.81 1.96 -11.32
N ALA A 47 -22.88 0.71 -11.75
CA ALA A 47 -22.15 -0.37 -11.13
C ALA A 47 -20.71 0.13 -10.88
N PRO A 48 -20.09 -0.24 -9.74
CA PRO A 48 -18.71 0.15 -9.48
C PRO A 48 -17.85 -0.21 -10.70
N GLU A 49 -16.97 0.72 -11.11
CA GLU A 49 -16.04 0.45 -12.21
C GLU A 49 -15.19 -0.76 -11.82
N SER A 50 -15.13 -1.76 -12.69
CA SER A 50 -14.30 -2.96 -12.49
C SER A 50 -12.82 -2.56 -12.50
N ASP A 51 -12.11 -2.82 -11.40
CA ASP A 51 -10.67 -2.62 -11.32
C ASP A 51 -9.91 -3.58 -12.25
N LEU A 52 -10.43 -4.80 -12.44
CA LEU A 52 -9.89 -5.74 -13.43
C LEU A 52 -9.94 -5.13 -14.85
N ALA A 53 -11.08 -4.60 -15.25
CA ALA A 53 -11.22 -3.98 -16.57
C ALA A 53 -10.27 -2.76 -16.70
N TYR A 54 -10.14 -1.97 -15.64
CA TYR A 54 -9.24 -0.82 -15.59
C TYR A 54 -7.76 -1.22 -15.78
N VAL A 55 -7.25 -2.21 -15.03
CA VAL A 55 -5.84 -2.63 -15.15
C VAL A 55 -5.58 -3.33 -16.48
N GLN A 56 -6.56 -4.09 -17.02
CA GLN A 56 -6.44 -4.73 -18.32
C GLN A 56 -6.42 -3.71 -19.47
N ASP A 57 -7.24 -2.67 -19.40
CA ASP A 57 -7.28 -1.60 -20.42
C ASP A 57 -5.98 -0.78 -20.40
N LYS A 58 -5.44 -0.53 -19.21
CA LYS A 58 -4.16 0.14 -18.97
C LYS A 58 -2.97 -0.75 -19.37
N GLY A 59 -3.09 -2.07 -19.28
CA GLY A 59 -2.05 -3.06 -19.58
C GLY A 59 -1.01 -3.25 -18.48
N THR A 60 -1.20 -2.63 -17.30
CA THR A 60 -0.29 -2.73 -16.15
C THR A 60 -1.06 -2.90 -14.84
N LEU A 61 -0.46 -3.64 -13.89
CA LEU A 61 -0.83 -3.63 -12.47
C LEU A 61 0.27 -2.87 -11.72
N VAL A 62 -0.07 -1.72 -11.13
CA VAL A 62 0.86 -0.92 -10.34
C VAL A 62 0.79 -1.34 -8.88
N ILE A 63 1.90 -1.86 -8.36
CA ILE A 63 2.05 -2.41 -7.03
C ILE A 63 2.75 -1.37 -6.14
N GLY A 64 2.09 -0.92 -5.07
CA GLY A 64 2.66 -0.02 -4.08
C GLY A 64 3.47 -0.79 -3.04
N ILE A 65 4.75 -0.42 -2.90
CA ILE A 65 5.73 -1.09 -2.07
C ILE A 65 6.64 -0.12 -1.31
N THR A 66 7.35 -0.62 -0.30
CA THR A 66 8.57 -0.05 0.29
C THR A 66 9.71 -1.06 0.21
N GLU A 67 10.94 -0.67 0.53
CA GLU A 67 12.07 -1.60 0.66
C GLU A 67 11.87 -2.51 1.87
N PHE A 68 11.61 -3.78 1.62
CA PHE A 68 11.29 -4.77 2.65
C PHE A 68 11.84 -6.16 2.30
N GLU A 69 13.14 -6.42 2.52
CA GLU A 69 13.70 -7.76 2.40
C GLU A 69 13.13 -8.69 3.51
N PRO A 70 12.63 -9.90 3.19
CA PRO A 70 12.72 -10.63 1.92
C PRO A 70 11.45 -10.54 1.06
N MET A 71 10.52 -9.62 1.34
CA MET A 71 9.23 -9.53 0.65
C MET A 71 9.34 -8.74 -0.67
N ASP A 72 9.89 -7.52 -0.63
CA ASP A 72 10.10 -6.64 -1.77
C ASP A 72 11.43 -5.90 -1.61
N TYR A 73 12.40 -6.19 -2.45
CA TYR A 73 13.71 -5.52 -2.42
C TYR A 73 14.39 -5.57 -3.78
N GLN A 74 15.46 -4.79 -3.96
CA GLN A 74 16.16 -4.75 -5.22
C GLN A 74 17.38 -5.67 -5.23
N ASP A 75 17.55 -6.41 -6.34
CA ASP A 75 18.78 -7.12 -6.62
C ASP A 75 19.92 -6.16 -7.04
N ALA A 76 21.12 -6.69 -7.28
CA ALA A 76 22.28 -5.90 -7.69
C ALA A 76 22.11 -5.18 -9.05
N ASP A 77 21.17 -5.61 -9.87
CA ASP A 77 20.86 -5.05 -11.18
C ASP A 77 19.70 -4.03 -11.10
N GLY A 78 19.08 -3.87 -9.93
CA GLY A 78 17.97 -2.96 -9.66
C GLY A 78 16.60 -3.52 -10.04
N ASN A 79 16.47 -4.85 -10.19
CA ASN A 79 15.18 -5.48 -10.38
C ASN A 79 14.52 -5.73 -9.03
N TRP A 80 13.21 -5.52 -8.95
CA TRP A 80 12.43 -5.91 -7.80
C TRP A 80 12.31 -7.42 -7.73
N ILE A 81 12.67 -7.98 -6.58
CA ILE A 81 12.60 -9.39 -6.23
C ILE A 81 12.09 -9.54 -4.79
N GLY A 82 11.76 -10.72 -4.38
CA GLY A 82 11.21 -11.03 -3.06
C GLY A 82 9.95 -11.87 -3.16
N PHE A 83 9.48 -12.35 -2.01
CA PHE A 83 8.31 -13.22 -2.01
C PHE A 83 7.07 -12.48 -2.56
N ASP A 84 6.79 -11.29 -2.04
CA ASP A 84 5.64 -10.49 -2.49
C ASP A 84 5.82 -9.99 -3.92
N ALA A 85 7.04 -9.53 -4.28
CA ALA A 85 7.33 -9.07 -5.63
C ALA A 85 7.10 -10.16 -6.68
N ASP A 86 7.58 -11.39 -6.44
CA ASP A 86 7.42 -12.50 -7.37
C ASP A 86 5.96 -12.98 -7.43
N MET A 87 5.25 -13.03 -6.29
CA MET A 87 3.83 -13.36 -6.25
C MET A 87 2.98 -12.31 -6.98
N ALA A 88 3.27 -11.01 -6.78
CA ALA A 88 2.57 -9.92 -7.45
C ALA A 88 2.83 -9.93 -8.97
N ALA A 89 4.06 -10.24 -9.38
CA ALA A 89 4.38 -10.41 -10.80
C ALA A 89 3.62 -11.58 -11.43
N ALA A 90 3.56 -12.72 -10.75
CA ALA A 90 2.81 -13.89 -11.22
C ALA A 90 1.29 -13.62 -11.26
N PHE A 91 0.75 -12.89 -10.30
CA PHE A 91 -0.66 -12.45 -10.32
C PHE A 91 -0.93 -11.51 -11.51
N ALA A 92 -0.09 -10.50 -11.74
CA ALA A 92 -0.23 -9.60 -12.88
C ALA A 92 -0.21 -10.38 -14.22
N GLU A 93 0.70 -11.35 -14.37
CA GLU A 93 0.74 -12.24 -15.54
C GLU A 93 -0.56 -13.03 -15.71
N SER A 94 -1.16 -13.53 -14.62
CA SER A 94 -2.43 -14.26 -14.65
C SER A 94 -3.59 -13.39 -15.14
N LEU A 95 -3.54 -12.07 -14.89
CA LEU A 95 -4.51 -11.08 -15.39
C LEU A 95 -4.24 -10.67 -16.85
N GLY A 96 -3.09 -11.06 -17.42
CA GLY A 96 -2.63 -10.68 -18.76
C GLY A 96 -2.05 -9.25 -18.84
N VAL A 97 -1.54 -8.72 -17.73
CA VAL A 97 -0.95 -7.37 -17.63
C VAL A 97 0.50 -7.43 -17.14
N THR A 98 1.23 -6.32 -17.25
CA THR A 98 2.62 -6.21 -16.79
C THR A 98 2.66 -5.67 -15.36
N PRO A 99 3.44 -6.25 -14.43
CA PRO A 99 3.66 -5.68 -13.11
C PRO A 99 4.51 -4.41 -13.21
N GLU A 100 4.15 -3.39 -12.43
CA GLU A 100 4.92 -2.15 -12.28
C GLU A 100 5.03 -1.84 -10.78
N PHE A 101 6.25 -1.85 -10.23
CA PHE A 101 6.50 -1.60 -8.82
C PHE A 101 6.75 -0.12 -8.58
N GLN A 102 6.00 0.46 -7.65
CA GLN A 102 6.10 1.86 -7.27
C GLN A 102 6.40 1.98 -5.78
N ILE A 103 7.56 2.58 -5.45
CA ILE A 103 7.85 2.97 -4.08
C ILE A 103 6.85 4.05 -3.67
N ILE A 104 6.19 3.83 -2.54
CA ILE A 104 5.26 4.77 -1.94
C ILE A 104 5.76 5.21 -0.55
N ASP A 105 5.23 6.29 -0.06
CA ASP A 105 5.27 6.63 1.36
C ASP A 105 4.18 5.79 2.05
N TRP A 106 4.57 4.92 2.98
CA TRP A 106 3.66 3.91 3.55
C TRP A 106 2.44 4.51 4.25
N ASP A 107 2.62 5.64 4.91
CA ASP A 107 1.52 6.40 5.52
C ASP A 107 0.47 6.87 4.51
N ASN A 108 0.86 7.02 3.24
CA ASN A 108 -0.03 7.45 2.16
C ASN A 108 -0.67 6.30 1.37
N LYS A 109 -0.47 5.02 1.75
CA LYS A 109 -0.91 3.84 0.98
C LYS A 109 -2.39 3.87 0.58
N VAL A 110 -3.27 4.26 1.49
CA VAL A 110 -4.72 4.37 1.22
C VAL A 110 -5.01 5.47 0.20
N MET A 111 -4.38 6.63 0.37
CA MET A 111 -4.57 7.77 -0.53
C MET A 111 -4.04 7.48 -1.94
N GLU A 112 -2.89 6.81 -2.06
CA GLU A 112 -2.31 6.41 -3.34
C GLU A 112 -3.21 5.38 -4.06
N LEU A 113 -3.78 4.44 -3.29
CA LEU A 113 -4.69 3.42 -3.79
C LEU A 113 -6.01 4.03 -4.29
N ASP A 114 -6.65 4.89 -3.48
CA ASP A 114 -7.90 5.58 -3.82
C ASP A 114 -7.70 6.55 -5.00
N GLY A 115 -6.53 7.19 -5.06
CA GLY A 115 -6.14 8.09 -6.15
C GLY A 115 -5.79 7.38 -7.46
N LYS A 116 -5.80 6.04 -7.49
CA LYS A 116 -5.39 5.21 -8.64
C LYS A 116 -3.95 5.49 -9.11
N THR A 117 -3.08 5.97 -8.21
CA THR A 117 -1.64 6.06 -8.43
C THR A 117 -1.02 4.67 -8.39
N ILE A 118 -1.54 3.83 -7.49
CA ILE A 118 -1.29 2.39 -7.43
C ILE A 118 -2.62 1.63 -7.58
N ASP A 119 -2.55 0.36 -7.95
CA ASP A 119 -3.73 -0.50 -8.10
C ASP A 119 -3.90 -1.44 -6.92
N VAL A 120 -2.79 -1.75 -6.25
CA VAL A 120 -2.72 -2.70 -5.14
C VAL A 120 -1.62 -2.29 -4.17
N VAL A 121 -1.83 -2.52 -2.88
CA VAL A 121 -0.81 -2.44 -1.83
C VAL A 121 -0.38 -3.87 -1.49
N TRP A 122 0.84 -4.25 -1.87
CA TRP A 122 1.34 -5.59 -1.64
C TRP A 122 2.81 -5.54 -1.17
N ASN A 123 3.03 -5.54 0.13
CA ASN A 123 4.35 -5.32 0.73
C ASN A 123 4.35 -5.77 2.21
N GLY A 124 4.06 -7.06 2.47
CA GLY A 124 3.96 -7.55 3.84
C GLY A 124 2.98 -6.74 4.69
N MET A 125 1.84 -6.35 4.10
CA MET A 125 0.92 -5.44 4.77
C MET A 125 0.14 -6.15 5.87
N THR A 126 0.34 -5.71 7.11
CA THR A 126 -0.41 -6.21 8.27
C THR A 126 -1.89 -5.87 8.19
N LEU A 127 -2.75 -6.87 8.40
CA LEU A 127 -4.21 -6.72 8.42
C LEU A 127 -4.68 -6.13 9.76
N THR A 128 -4.32 -4.85 10.01
CA THR A 128 -4.80 -4.14 11.19
C THR A 128 -6.28 -3.74 11.05
N ASP A 129 -6.92 -3.35 12.16
CA ASP A 129 -8.29 -2.81 12.13
C ASP A 129 -8.38 -1.54 11.25
N GLU A 130 -7.34 -0.71 11.24
CA GLU A 130 -7.26 0.48 10.40
C GLU A 130 -7.23 0.11 8.93
N VAL A 131 -6.32 -0.78 8.52
CA VAL A 131 -6.16 -1.27 7.15
C VAL A 131 -7.44 -1.89 6.62
N THR A 132 -8.02 -2.85 7.38
CA THR A 132 -9.23 -3.57 6.95
C THR A 132 -10.49 -2.72 6.94
N SER A 133 -10.49 -1.58 7.63
CA SER A 133 -11.57 -0.59 7.56
C SER A 133 -11.44 0.35 6.36
N ALA A 134 -10.23 0.59 5.87
CA ALA A 134 -9.93 1.53 4.79
C ALA A 134 -9.90 0.88 3.42
N MET A 135 -9.52 -0.39 3.31
CA MET A 135 -9.33 -1.13 2.08
C MET A 135 -10.10 -2.46 2.10
N ASP A 136 -10.44 -2.99 0.93
CA ASP A 136 -10.80 -4.40 0.80
C ASP A 136 -9.51 -5.21 0.70
N CYS A 137 -9.38 -6.22 1.57
CA CYS A 137 -8.15 -6.99 1.70
C CYS A 137 -8.34 -8.44 1.23
N SER A 138 -7.26 -9.03 0.73
CA SER A 138 -7.21 -10.46 0.45
C SER A 138 -7.35 -11.30 1.71
N ASN A 139 -7.50 -12.61 1.55
CA ASN A 139 -7.23 -13.58 2.60
C ASN A 139 -5.79 -13.36 3.13
N ALA A 140 -5.61 -13.65 4.42
CA ALA A 140 -4.27 -13.69 5.01
C ALA A 140 -3.42 -14.77 4.33
N TYR A 141 -2.18 -14.42 3.95
CA TYR A 141 -1.29 -15.35 3.26
C TYR A 141 -0.03 -15.71 4.04
N CYS A 142 0.36 -14.88 5.03
CA CYS A 142 1.59 -15.05 5.78
C CYS A 142 1.43 -14.61 7.22
N ASN A 143 2.03 -15.35 8.17
CA ASN A 143 2.13 -14.96 9.57
C ASN A 143 3.32 -14.03 9.78
N ASN A 144 3.19 -13.08 10.69
CA ASN A 144 4.23 -12.16 11.12
C ASN A 144 4.07 -11.77 12.59
N ALA A 145 5.00 -10.97 13.07
CA ALA A 145 4.95 -10.29 14.37
C ALA A 145 5.76 -8.99 14.31
N GLN A 146 5.38 -8.00 15.09
CA GLN A 146 6.21 -6.83 15.35
C GLN A 146 7.22 -7.14 16.44
N ILE A 147 8.49 -6.92 16.18
CA ILE A 147 9.58 -7.24 17.10
C ILE A 147 10.48 -6.05 17.35
N VAL A 148 11.14 -6.08 18.51
CA VAL A 148 12.06 -5.01 18.91
C VAL A 148 13.49 -5.35 18.50
N ILE A 149 14.11 -4.44 17.78
CA ILE A 149 15.53 -4.48 17.40
C ILE A 149 16.33 -3.64 18.40
N LEU A 150 17.43 -4.21 18.88
CA LEU A 150 18.35 -3.58 19.83
C LEU A 150 19.81 -3.84 19.42
N PRO A 151 20.76 -2.98 19.84
CA PRO A 151 22.17 -3.36 19.83
C PRO A 151 22.40 -4.60 20.71
N ALA A 152 23.15 -5.58 20.19
CA ALA A 152 23.33 -6.88 20.84
C ALA A 152 24.02 -6.79 22.22
N ASP A 153 24.85 -5.78 22.42
CA ASP A 153 25.61 -5.57 23.66
C ASP A 153 24.78 -5.03 24.82
N VAL A 154 23.58 -4.51 24.55
CA VAL A 154 22.67 -3.97 25.58
C VAL A 154 21.37 -4.76 25.72
N ALA A 155 21.07 -5.68 24.80
CA ALA A 155 19.79 -6.40 24.74
C ALA A 155 19.43 -7.14 26.04
N ASP A 156 20.41 -7.72 26.74
CA ASP A 156 20.21 -8.39 28.03
C ASP A 156 19.69 -7.47 29.15
N GLN A 157 19.79 -6.14 28.99
CA GLN A 157 19.29 -5.16 29.93
C GLN A 157 17.78 -4.93 29.79
N TYR A 158 17.18 -5.40 28.67
CA TYR A 158 15.78 -5.19 28.31
C TYR A 158 15.06 -6.52 28.12
N PRO A 159 14.70 -7.20 29.24
CA PRO A 159 14.09 -8.54 29.18
C PRO A 159 12.60 -8.52 28.78
N ASP A 160 11.95 -7.37 28.76
CA ASP A 160 10.53 -7.19 28.43
C ASP A 160 10.25 -5.77 27.95
N ALA A 161 9.07 -5.55 27.35
CA ALA A 161 8.63 -4.26 26.85
C ALA A 161 8.62 -3.17 27.93
N ALA A 162 8.26 -3.50 29.17
CA ALA A 162 8.20 -2.52 30.25
C ALA A 162 9.58 -1.96 30.62
N SER A 163 10.65 -2.75 30.44
CA SER A 163 12.03 -2.32 30.69
C SER A 163 12.55 -1.30 29.69
N MET A 164 11.86 -1.13 28.55
CA MET A 164 12.24 -0.26 27.43
C MET A 164 11.57 1.12 27.44
N ALA A 165 10.80 1.45 28.48
CA ALA A 165 9.98 2.67 28.54
C ALA A 165 10.76 3.98 28.36
N ASP A 166 12.05 3.99 28.66
CA ASP A 166 12.91 5.17 28.54
C ASP A 166 13.69 5.24 27.22
N LEU A 167 13.51 4.23 26.31
CA LEU A 167 14.17 4.19 25.00
C LEU A 167 13.43 5.03 23.99
N THR A 168 14.18 5.51 22.99
CA THR A 168 13.63 6.14 21.78
C THR A 168 13.69 5.15 20.64
N PHE A 169 12.52 4.87 20.06
CA PHE A 169 12.36 3.92 18.97
C PHE A 169 12.36 4.60 17.60
N ALA A 170 12.87 3.94 16.58
CA ALA A 170 12.59 4.26 15.19
C ALA A 170 11.51 3.33 14.67
N VAL A 171 10.49 3.87 14.00
CA VAL A 171 9.37 3.13 13.41
C VAL A 171 9.02 3.70 12.05
N GLU A 172 8.61 2.87 11.11
CA GLU A 172 8.08 3.35 9.83
C GLU A 172 6.73 4.05 10.04
N SER A 173 6.55 5.24 9.46
CA SER A 173 5.32 6.02 9.58
C SER A 173 4.13 5.27 8.98
N GLY A 174 3.00 5.19 9.70
CA GLY A 174 1.78 4.50 9.28
C GLY A 174 1.89 2.97 9.25
N SER A 175 2.89 2.38 9.93
CA SER A 175 3.10 0.93 10.03
C SER A 175 2.47 0.31 11.27
N ALA A 176 2.32 -1.03 11.26
CA ALA A 176 1.97 -1.79 12.46
C ALA A 176 3.00 -1.62 13.59
N GLY A 177 4.28 -1.39 13.25
CA GLY A 177 5.33 -1.06 14.22
C GLY A 177 5.07 0.25 14.96
N GLN A 178 4.57 1.27 14.27
CA GLN A 178 4.13 2.51 14.92
C GLN A 178 2.94 2.26 15.84
N GLU A 179 1.92 1.50 15.41
CA GLU A 179 0.79 1.13 16.27
C GLU A 179 1.26 0.42 17.55
N GLN A 180 2.27 -0.46 17.44
CA GLN A 180 2.84 -1.13 18.61
C GLN A 180 3.64 -0.18 19.51
N ALA A 181 4.34 0.81 18.98
CA ALA A 181 5.01 1.84 19.78
C ALA A 181 3.98 2.65 20.58
N GLU A 182 2.88 3.05 19.96
CA GLU A 182 1.78 3.78 20.60
C GLU A 182 1.09 2.95 21.69
N ALA A 183 0.76 1.69 21.37
CA ALA A 183 0.08 0.78 22.30
C ALA A 183 0.91 0.50 23.57
N ASN A 184 2.24 0.49 23.46
CA ASN A 184 3.16 0.30 24.58
C ASN A 184 3.56 1.62 25.25
N GLY A 185 3.17 2.78 24.70
CA GLY A 185 3.51 4.11 25.23
C GLY A 185 4.99 4.46 25.06
N PHE A 186 5.66 3.92 24.06
CA PHE A 186 7.06 4.22 23.75
C PHE A 186 7.22 5.60 23.13
N THR A 187 8.38 6.23 23.38
CA THR A 187 8.80 7.41 22.63
C THR A 187 9.39 6.96 21.31
N TYR A 188 8.92 7.51 20.19
CA TYR A 188 9.41 7.12 18.87
C TYR A 188 9.65 8.29 17.93
N THR A 189 10.42 8.01 16.88
CA THR A 189 10.64 8.87 15.72
C THR A 189 10.20 8.10 14.47
N GLU A 190 9.42 8.76 13.64
CA GLU A 190 8.97 8.20 12.37
C GLU A 190 10.08 8.26 11.31
N VAL A 191 10.21 7.18 10.54
CA VAL A 191 11.10 7.06 9.39
C VAL A 191 10.32 6.62 8.16
N VAL A 192 10.97 6.66 6.98
CA VAL A 192 10.29 6.43 5.70
C VAL A 192 10.02 4.95 5.40
N ASP A 193 10.82 4.05 5.97
CA ASP A 193 10.71 2.60 5.81
C ASP A 193 11.38 1.85 6.98
N GLN A 194 11.10 0.56 7.11
CA GLN A 194 11.65 -0.27 8.20
C GLN A 194 13.17 -0.47 8.07
N ALA A 195 13.70 -0.52 6.85
CA ALA A 195 15.15 -0.65 6.64
C ALA A 195 15.89 0.57 7.20
N THR A 196 15.30 1.77 7.04
CA THR A 196 15.79 3.01 7.69
C THR A 196 15.70 2.92 9.21
N ALA A 197 14.63 2.33 9.78
CA ALA A 197 14.53 2.14 11.22
C ALA A 197 15.68 1.27 11.78
N VAL A 198 16.03 0.18 11.09
CA VAL A 198 17.19 -0.66 11.45
C VAL A 198 18.50 0.14 11.36
N LEU A 199 18.66 0.95 10.32
CA LEU A 199 19.84 1.80 10.12
C LEU A 199 19.99 2.84 11.24
N GLU A 200 18.90 3.45 11.72
CA GLU A 200 18.91 4.40 12.83
C GLU A 200 19.45 3.76 14.13
N VAL A 201 19.07 2.51 14.40
CA VAL A 201 19.63 1.75 15.55
C VAL A 201 21.10 1.42 15.31
N ALA A 202 21.45 0.93 14.12
CA ALA A 202 22.84 0.56 13.79
C ALA A 202 23.79 1.76 13.86
N SER A 203 23.32 2.95 13.55
CA SER A 203 24.09 4.22 13.65
C SER A 203 24.11 4.84 15.04
N GLY A 204 23.25 4.37 15.96
CA GLY A 204 23.09 4.92 17.31
C GLY A 204 22.28 6.21 17.36
N THR A 205 21.48 6.50 16.33
CA THR A 205 20.54 7.64 16.29
C THR A 205 19.27 7.32 17.08
N ALA A 206 18.80 6.07 17.00
CA ALA A 206 17.73 5.52 17.84
C ALA A 206 18.31 4.47 18.80
N ASP A 207 17.67 4.29 19.95
CA ASP A 207 18.06 3.26 20.93
C ASP A 207 17.54 1.87 20.50
N ALA A 208 16.38 1.81 19.85
CA ALA A 208 15.69 0.60 19.40
C ALA A 208 14.89 0.88 18.13
N ALA A 209 14.40 -0.17 17.46
CA ALA A 209 13.40 -0.08 16.41
C ALA A 209 12.31 -1.13 16.62
N ILE A 210 11.13 -0.90 16.03
CA ILE A 210 10.09 -1.92 15.90
C ILE A 210 9.91 -2.17 14.41
N ILE A 211 10.07 -3.43 14.01
CA ILE A 211 9.95 -3.87 12.62
C ILE A 211 9.29 -5.24 12.55
N ASP A 212 8.99 -5.67 11.34
CA ASP A 212 8.46 -6.99 11.05
C ASP A 212 9.50 -8.09 11.31
N SER A 213 9.03 -9.21 11.88
CA SER A 213 9.87 -10.35 12.23
C SER A 213 10.56 -10.99 11.02
N LEU A 214 9.90 -10.99 9.85
CA LEU A 214 10.47 -11.52 8.62
C LEU A 214 11.63 -10.66 8.11
N MET A 215 11.51 -9.32 8.16
CA MET A 215 12.61 -8.43 7.85
C MET A 215 13.76 -8.60 8.83
N ALA A 216 13.48 -8.68 10.12
CA ALA A 216 14.51 -8.88 11.13
C ALA A 216 15.28 -10.18 10.91
N ALA A 217 14.58 -11.27 10.56
CA ALA A 217 15.22 -12.56 10.28
C ALA A 217 16.15 -12.51 9.05
N ALA A 218 15.85 -11.65 8.07
CA ALA A 218 16.69 -11.47 6.88
C ALA A 218 17.89 -10.55 7.12
N MET A 219 17.73 -9.48 7.92
CA MET A 219 18.69 -8.37 8.00
C MET A 219 19.50 -8.31 9.30
N VAL A 220 19.01 -8.90 10.40
CA VAL A 220 19.53 -8.68 11.76
C VAL A 220 20.07 -9.98 12.36
N GLY A 221 21.28 -9.91 12.94
CA GLY A 221 21.94 -11.01 13.64
C GLY A 221 23.18 -11.54 12.94
N GLU A 222 23.80 -12.55 13.53
CA GLU A 222 25.07 -13.12 13.06
C GLU A 222 24.97 -13.61 11.60
N GLY A 223 25.82 -13.08 10.75
CA GLY A 223 25.91 -13.45 9.34
C GLY A 223 25.01 -12.63 8.40
N THR A 224 24.30 -11.66 8.92
CA THR A 224 23.46 -10.73 8.15
C THR A 224 24.12 -9.36 7.97
N SER A 225 23.38 -8.40 7.35
CA SER A 225 23.86 -7.04 7.14
C SER A 225 24.07 -6.25 8.44
N TYR A 226 23.37 -6.61 9.52
CA TYR A 226 23.44 -5.95 10.82
C TYR A 226 23.75 -6.95 11.93
N ASP A 227 24.96 -7.52 11.89
CA ASP A 227 25.45 -8.54 12.83
C ASP A 227 25.65 -8.01 14.26
N GLN A 228 25.75 -6.69 14.44
CA GLN A 228 25.84 -6.02 15.73
C GLN A 228 24.49 -5.77 16.40
N LEU A 229 23.39 -6.03 15.72
CA LEU A 229 22.03 -5.91 16.24
C LEU A 229 21.44 -7.29 16.57
N THR A 230 20.39 -7.29 17.38
CA THR A 230 19.62 -8.47 17.72
C THR A 230 18.16 -8.12 17.95
N TYR A 231 17.32 -9.13 17.99
CA TYR A 231 15.91 -9.03 18.35
C TYR A 231 15.57 -10.07 19.42
N THR A 232 14.80 -9.68 20.43
CA THR A 232 14.53 -10.52 21.60
C THR A 232 13.09 -10.50 22.05
N ILE A 233 12.31 -9.51 21.64
CA ILE A 233 10.95 -9.28 22.12
C ILE A 233 10.00 -9.15 20.95
N GLU A 234 9.01 -10.03 20.94
CA GLU A 234 7.83 -10.00 20.09
C GLU A 234 6.72 -9.25 20.83
N LEU A 235 6.16 -8.23 20.17
CA LEU A 235 5.14 -7.36 20.76
C LEU A 235 3.72 -7.85 20.48
N ASN A 236 3.50 -8.53 19.34
CA ASN A 236 2.21 -9.05 18.90
C ASN A 236 2.41 -10.31 18.03
N SER A 237 1.30 -10.84 17.54
CA SER A 237 1.23 -11.80 16.44
C SER A 237 0.21 -11.27 15.46
N GLU A 238 0.54 -11.27 14.17
CA GLU A 238 -0.24 -10.65 13.10
C GLU A 238 -0.16 -11.45 11.81
N GLU A 239 -0.95 -11.05 10.81
CA GLU A 239 -1.04 -11.70 9.51
C GLU A 239 -0.92 -10.65 8.41
N TYR A 240 -0.31 -11.03 7.27
CA TYR A 240 -0.25 -10.19 6.08
C TYR A 240 -1.38 -10.49 5.13
N GLY A 241 -1.86 -9.44 4.48
CA GLY A 241 -2.77 -9.47 3.36
C GLY A 241 -2.41 -8.43 2.32
N VAL A 242 -3.15 -8.41 1.24
CA VAL A 242 -2.97 -7.50 0.10
C VAL A 242 -4.16 -6.55 0.05
N GLY A 243 -3.89 -5.24 -0.08
CA GLY A 243 -4.91 -4.20 -0.05
C GLY A 243 -5.34 -3.73 -1.43
N PHE A 244 -6.64 -3.59 -1.61
CA PHE A 244 -7.30 -3.08 -2.81
C PHE A 244 -8.27 -1.97 -2.46
N ARG A 245 -8.68 -1.18 -3.46
CA ARG A 245 -9.78 -0.22 -3.30
C ARG A 245 -11.05 -0.91 -2.82
N GLN A 246 -11.85 -0.22 -2.02
CA GLN A 246 -13.13 -0.77 -1.59
C GLN A 246 -14.04 -1.09 -2.79
N GLY A 247 -14.60 -2.29 -2.82
CA GLY A 247 -15.43 -2.81 -3.90
C GLY A 247 -14.65 -3.33 -5.11
N SER A 248 -13.33 -3.51 -5.00
CA SER A 248 -12.48 -4.04 -6.08
C SER A 248 -12.77 -5.51 -6.37
N ASP A 249 -13.01 -5.84 -7.64
CA ASP A 249 -13.17 -7.19 -8.12
C ASP A 249 -11.84 -7.99 -8.21
N LEU A 250 -10.71 -7.33 -7.98
CA LEU A 250 -9.39 -7.99 -7.92
C LEU A 250 -9.19 -8.81 -6.64
N VAL A 251 -9.90 -8.52 -5.55
CA VAL A 251 -9.80 -9.27 -4.28
C VAL A 251 -10.14 -10.75 -4.46
N ASP A 252 -11.30 -11.04 -5.05
CA ASP A 252 -11.74 -12.41 -5.28
C ASP A 252 -10.80 -13.15 -6.25
N LEU A 253 -10.28 -12.43 -7.25
CA LEU A 253 -9.33 -13.00 -8.22
C LEU A 253 -7.99 -13.34 -7.55
N LEU A 254 -7.49 -12.46 -6.67
CA LEU A 254 -6.27 -12.76 -5.92
C LEU A 254 -6.46 -13.90 -4.93
N ASN A 255 -7.57 -13.95 -4.21
CA ASN A 255 -7.86 -15.06 -3.30
C ASN A 255 -7.90 -16.39 -4.05
N GLN A 256 -8.51 -16.43 -5.23
CA GLN A 256 -8.49 -17.64 -6.07
C GLN A 256 -7.09 -17.97 -6.57
N PHE A 257 -6.30 -16.96 -6.96
CA PHE A 257 -4.90 -17.14 -7.37
C PHE A 257 -4.04 -17.71 -6.22
N PHE A 258 -4.25 -17.27 -4.98
CA PHE A 258 -3.56 -17.85 -3.81
C PHE A 258 -3.93 -19.33 -3.63
N VAL A 259 -5.21 -19.68 -3.71
CA VAL A 259 -5.67 -21.10 -3.63
C VAL A 259 -5.04 -21.94 -4.73
N ASP A 260 -5.07 -21.49 -5.97
CA ASP A 260 -4.56 -22.23 -7.13
C ASP A 260 -3.02 -22.39 -7.04
N SER A 261 -2.29 -21.35 -6.74
CA SER A 261 -0.82 -21.35 -6.62
C SER A 261 -0.33 -22.13 -5.40
N TYR A 262 -1.09 -22.15 -4.31
CA TYR A 262 -0.81 -23.01 -3.16
C TYR A 262 -1.03 -24.49 -3.52
N ALA A 263 -2.13 -24.80 -4.21
CA ALA A 263 -2.48 -26.17 -4.59
C ALA A 263 -1.52 -26.78 -5.62
N ASP A 264 -1.00 -25.99 -6.56
CA ASP A 264 -0.03 -26.46 -7.57
C ASP A 264 1.43 -26.41 -7.09
N GLY A 265 1.69 -25.76 -5.93
CA GLY A 265 2.99 -25.65 -5.28
C GLY A 265 3.82 -24.44 -5.66
N THR A 266 3.37 -23.60 -6.60
CA THR A 266 4.09 -22.40 -7.06
C THR A 266 4.33 -21.41 -5.92
N LEU A 267 3.31 -21.14 -5.09
CA LEU A 267 3.45 -20.25 -3.94
C LEU A 267 4.52 -20.75 -2.96
N MET A 268 4.54 -22.05 -2.67
CA MET A 268 5.52 -22.64 -1.75
C MET A 268 6.94 -22.66 -2.34
N GLU A 269 7.08 -22.85 -3.67
CA GLU A 269 8.40 -22.79 -4.34
C GLU A 269 9.00 -21.37 -4.25
N ILE A 270 8.16 -20.34 -4.44
CA ILE A 270 8.57 -18.94 -4.26
C ILE A 270 8.92 -18.70 -2.78
N ALA A 271 8.09 -19.14 -1.84
CA ALA A 271 8.34 -18.99 -0.41
C ALA A 271 9.66 -19.64 0.04
N GLU A 272 9.99 -20.84 -0.50
CA GLU A 272 11.26 -21.52 -0.23
C GLU A 272 12.46 -20.74 -0.80
N THR A 273 12.29 -20.09 -1.95
CA THR A 273 13.33 -19.28 -2.59
C THR A 273 13.76 -18.13 -1.68
N TYR A 274 12.84 -17.52 -0.99
CA TYR A 274 13.09 -16.37 -0.11
C TYR A 274 13.13 -16.72 1.39
N GLY A 275 13.01 -17.99 1.75
CA GLY A 275 13.15 -18.48 3.12
C GLY A 275 11.95 -18.21 4.03
N VAL A 276 10.79 -17.82 3.48
CA VAL A 276 9.58 -17.48 4.24
C VAL A 276 8.55 -18.61 4.35
N GLN A 277 8.86 -19.80 3.82
CA GLN A 277 7.94 -20.94 3.76
C GLN A 277 7.32 -21.34 5.10
N ALA A 278 8.03 -21.10 6.21
CA ALA A 278 7.52 -21.44 7.54
C ALA A 278 6.42 -20.48 8.04
N ALA A 279 6.33 -19.31 7.45
CA ALA A 279 5.35 -18.28 7.80
C ALA A 279 4.07 -18.34 6.94
N ILE A 280 4.11 -19.09 5.83
CA ILE A 280 2.97 -19.17 4.90
C ILE A 280 1.74 -19.81 5.56
N ILE A 281 0.61 -19.17 5.36
CA ILE A 281 -0.71 -19.65 5.77
C ILE A 281 -1.27 -20.51 4.64
N PRO A 282 -1.72 -21.77 4.93
CA PRO A 282 -2.36 -22.61 3.94
C PRO A 282 -3.58 -21.94 3.31
N GLN A 283 -3.71 -22.01 2.00
CA GLN A 283 -4.83 -21.44 1.23
C GLN A 283 -5.81 -22.54 0.83
N GLU A 284 -7.14 -22.37 1.14
CA GLU A 284 -8.21 -23.35 0.91
C GLU A 284 -9.34 -22.77 0.06
#